data_40f8a637456788688fdb981dd293039b
#
_entry.id   40f8a637456788688fdb981dd293039b
#
_cell.length_a   1.000
_cell.length_b   1.000
_cell.length_c   1.000
_cell.angle_alpha   90.00
_cell.angle_beta   90.00
_cell.angle_gamma   90.00
#
_symmetry.space_group_name_H-M   'P 1'
#
loop_
_entity.id
_entity.type
_entity.pdbx_description
1 polymer ?
#
loop_
_entity_poly.entity_id
_entity_poly.type
_entity_poly.pdbx_seq_one_letter_code
_entity_poly.pdbx_strand_id
1 'polypeptide(L)'
;MLNKHVIRGTLMLQRKAKAQFESWLASSPNKALLVKGARQVGKSYLVNAFASESFENVVTFDLIADTSVRDSFLAAKSADDLLMRMSIAATQPMVATKTVVVIDEVQRCPNVVTFIKYLVQRGDFRYILTGSLLGVELEGIDSLPVGYVEQVQMYPLDFEEFCWANGVGASAFDMLRGCLKDEKELPDYLYDRLLDLFHQFVVVGGMPDAVNSFLATRNVDEVRKIHRDLHALYHDDIAKYAPPELRLVIRDIYDLIPSEAGSKNKRFKLSSISGVKRFSQVTDHFLWLSEAGVALPVYNVTAPVAPLLMGGSEVFLSCFTWTPECSCHRIQRRPRRAFLMGVRKAPLA
;
A
#
# COMPACT_ATOMS: atom_id res chain seq x y z
N MET A 1 -20.68 -20.57 8.32
CA MET A 1 -21.03 -20.32 6.89
C MET A 1 -20.28 -19.06 6.48
N LEU A 2 -19.25 -19.22 5.64
CA LEU A 2 -18.46 -18.09 5.13
C LEU A 2 -19.28 -17.38 4.04
N ASN A 3 -19.78 -16.17 4.33
CA ASN A 3 -20.35 -15.29 3.33
C ASN A 3 -19.22 -14.80 2.40
N LYS A 4 -19.04 -15.52 1.29
CA LYS A 4 -18.13 -15.11 0.22
C LYS A 4 -18.85 -14.04 -0.60
N HIS A 5 -18.59 -12.77 -0.32
CA HIS A 5 -18.96 -11.70 -1.24
C HIS A 5 -18.06 -11.78 -2.47
N VAL A 6 -18.58 -12.33 -3.55
CA VAL A 6 -17.92 -12.39 -4.85
C VAL A 6 -18.46 -11.24 -5.69
N ILE A 7 -17.67 -10.19 -5.83
CA ILE A 7 -17.92 -9.13 -6.82
C ILE A 7 -17.07 -9.47 -8.05
N ARG A 8 -17.71 -9.80 -9.17
CA ARG A 8 -17.09 -10.16 -10.46
C ARG A 8 -16.05 -11.30 -10.42
N GLY A 9 -16.27 -12.35 -9.63
CA GLY A 9 -15.40 -13.52 -9.60
C GLY A 9 -14.12 -13.35 -8.76
N THR A 10 -13.89 -12.20 -8.13
CA THR A 10 -12.73 -11.95 -7.26
C THR A 10 -13.11 -12.13 -5.80
N LEU A 11 -12.33 -12.91 -5.06
CA LEU A 11 -12.52 -13.07 -3.60
C LEU A 11 -12.21 -11.75 -2.89
N MET A 12 -13.12 -11.33 -2.00
CA MET A 12 -12.86 -10.19 -1.14
C MET A 12 -11.81 -10.55 -0.10
N LEU A 13 -10.61 -9.99 -0.25
CA LEU A 13 -9.50 -10.19 0.67
C LEU A 13 -9.70 -9.31 1.92
N GLN A 14 -9.59 -9.91 3.10
CA GLN A 14 -9.57 -9.16 4.36
C GLN A 14 -8.30 -8.30 4.44
N ARG A 15 -8.45 -7.02 4.85
CA ARG A 15 -7.35 -6.06 4.94
C ARG A 15 -7.35 -5.38 6.31
N LYS A 16 -6.18 -5.29 6.92
CA LYS A 16 -5.96 -4.56 8.19
C LYS A 16 -6.30 -3.07 8.08
N ALA A 17 -6.09 -2.50 6.89
CA ALA A 17 -6.44 -1.12 6.62
C ALA A 17 -7.92 -0.80 6.87
N LYS A 18 -8.84 -1.78 6.78
CA LYS A 18 -10.26 -1.58 7.07
C LYS A 18 -10.49 -1.08 8.50
N ALA A 19 -9.74 -1.61 9.49
CA ALA A 19 -9.85 -1.15 10.88
C ALA A 19 -9.44 0.34 11.04
N GLN A 20 -8.50 0.83 10.23
CA GLN A 20 -8.14 2.24 10.22
C GLN A 20 -9.26 3.10 9.62
N PHE A 21 -9.96 2.62 8.59
CA PHE A 21 -11.13 3.31 8.03
C PHE A 21 -12.28 3.39 9.04
N GLU A 22 -12.54 2.31 9.76
CA GLU A 22 -13.54 2.24 10.85
C GLU A 22 -13.18 3.22 11.98
N SER A 23 -11.89 3.30 12.36
CA SER A 23 -11.40 4.25 13.35
C SER A 23 -11.59 5.70 12.89
N TRP A 24 -11.25 6.00 11.61
CA TRP A 24 -11.50 7.32 11.02
C TRP A 24 -12.97 7.70 11.05
N LEU A 25 -13.85 6.76 10.69
CA LEU A 25 -15.29 6.99 10.68
C LEU A 25 -15.82 7.34 12.08
N ALA A 26 -15.32 6.63 13.10
CA ALA A 26 -15.77 6.79 14.49
C ALA A 26 -15.18 8.04 15.18
N SER A 27 -13.91 8.38 14.90
CA SER A 27 -13.15 9.35 15.71
C SER A 27 -12.80 10.65 14.99
N SER A 28 -12.96 10.72 13.65
CA SER A 28 -12.50 11.85 12.86
C SER A 28 -13.61 12.47 11.98
N PRO A 29 -14.70 13.04 12.60
CA PRO A 29 -15.85 13.55 11.83
C PRO A 29 -15.48 14.72 10.91
N ASN A 30 -14.48 15.52 11.28
CA ASN A 30 -14.06 16.72 10.57
C ASN A 30 -12.79 16.52 9.73
N LYS A 31 -12.54 15.29 9.26
CA LYS A 31 -11.41 14.97 8.39
C LYS A 31 -11.83 14.14 7.20
N ALA A 32 -11.24 14.43 6.04
CA ALA A 32 -11.28 13.51 4.90
C ALA A 32 -10.32 12.34 5.15
N LEU A 33 -10.65 11.16 4.62
CA LEU A 33 -9.74 10.02 4.58
C LEU A 33 -8.94 10.04 3.29
N LEU A 34 -7.62 10.00 3.37
CA LEU A 34 -6.74 9.89 2.20
C LEU A 34 -6.03 8.54 2.21
N VAL A 35 -6.40 7.68 1.27
CA VAL A 35 -5.83 6.34 1.12
C VAL A 35 -4.75 6.34 0.06
N LYS A 36 -3.50 6.19 0.50
CA LYS A 36 -2.31 6.16 -0.36
C LYS A 36 -1.77 4.75 -0.49
N GLY A 37 -0.99 4.51 -1.53
CA GLY A 37 -0.26 3.25 -1.72
C GLY A 37 0.04 3.00 -3.19
N ALA A 38 0.92 2.05 -3.47
CA ALA A 38 1.29 1.67 -4.82
C ALA A 38 0.07 1.29 -5.68
N ARG A 39 0.26 1.26 -6.99
CA ARG A 39 -0.79 0.77 -7.90
C ARG A 39 -1.10 -0.69 -7.61
N GLN A 40 -2.36 -1.06 -7.83
CA GLN A 40 -2.88 -2.44 -7.73
C GLN A 40 -2.79 -3.09 -6.34
N VAL A 41 -2.57 -2.32 -5.26
CA VAL A 41 -2.64 -2.82 -3.87
C VAL A 41 -4.08 -2.95 -3.34
N GLY A 42 -5.09 -2.62 -4.16
CA GLY A 42 -6.52 -2.79 -3.82
C GLY A 42 -7.17 -1.60 -3.13
N LYS A 43 -6.63 -0.36 -3.26
CA LYS A 43 -7.18 0.86 -2.64
C LYS A 43 -8.65 1.09 -3.01
N SER A 44 -8.94 1.31 -4.29
CA SER A 44 -10.29 1.63 -4.79
C SER A 44 -11.29 0.52 -4.45
N TYR A 45 -10.84 -0.75 -4.50
CA TYR A 45 -11.67 -1.88 -4.12
C TYR A 45 -12.07 -1.83 -2.65
N LEU A 46 -11.11 -1.67 -1.74
CA LEU A 46 -11.38 -1.62 -0.29
C LEU A 46 -12.19 -0.39 0.10
N VAL A 47 -11.90 0.78 -0.50
CA VAL A 47 -12.64 2.02 -0.27
C VAL A 47 -14.08 1.89 -0.70
N ASN A 48 -14.35 1.37 -1.90
CA ASN A 48 -15.72 1.20 -2.39
C ASN A 48 -16.51 0.17 -1.56
N ALA A 49 -15.88 -0.93 -1.15
CA ALA A 49 -16.50 -1.90 -0.27
C ALA A 49 -16.85 -1.29 1.10
N PHE A 50 -15.90 -0.60 1.73
CA PHE A 50 -16.12 0.08 3.00
C PHE A 50 -17.19 1.19 2.90
N ALA A 51 -17.15 2.01 1.85
CA ALA A 51 -18.13 3.06 1.63
C ALA A 51 -19.55 2.48 1.51
N SER A 52 -19.71 1.41 0.71
CA SER A 52 -21.01 0.75 0.53
C SER A 52 -21.55 0.07 1.78
N GLU A 53 -20.67 -0.40 2.68
CA GLU A 53 -21.07 -0.99 3.96
C GLU A 53 -21.42 0.06 5.02
N SER A 54 -20.78 1.25 4.97
CA SER A 54 -20.81 2.22 6.08
C SER A 54 -21.73 3.42 5.84
N PHE A 55 -22.15 3.68 4.59
CA PHE A 55 -22.94 4.86 4.23
C PHE A 55 -24.20 4.49 3.45
N GLU A 56 -25.27 5.27 3.67
CA GLU A 56 -26.54 5.07 2.95
C GLU A 56 -26.42 5.43 1.45
N ASN A 57 -25.54 6.39 1.14
CA ASN A 57 -25.35 6.90 -0.23
C ASN A 57 -23.87 7.08 -0.54
N VAL A 58 -23.43 6.56 -1.67
CA VAL A 58 -22.02 6.62 -2.12
C VAL A 58 -21.95 7.25 -3.51
N VAL A 59 -21.27 8.39 -3.61
CA VAL A 59 -20.98 9.05 -4.90
C VAL A 59 -19.49 8.89 -5.17
N THR A 60 -19.16 8.27 -6.31
CA THR A 60 -17.76 8.00 -6.71
C THR A 60 -17.42 8.75 -7.97
N PHE A 61 -16.27 9.45 -7.95
CA PHE A 61 -15.68 10.09 -9.13
C PHE A 61 -14.33 9.45 -9.42
N ASP A 62 -14.17 8.83 -10.56
CA ASP A 62 -12.90 8.30 -11.07
C ASP A 62 -12.28 9.34 -12.02
N LEU A 63 -11.24 10.02 -11.57
CA LEU A 63 -10.62 11.13 -12.30
C LEU A 63 -9.70 10.68 -13.45
N ILE A 64 -9.48 9.37 -13.61
CA ILE A 64 -8.82 8.79 -14.79
C ILE A 64 -9.86 8.38 -15.84
N ALA A 65 -10.90 7.66 -15.42
CA ALA A 65 -11.91 7.15 -16.34
C ALA A 65 -12.80 8.27 -16.91
N ASP A 66 -13.17 9.25 -16.06
CA ASP A 66 -14.02 10.38 -16.48
C ASP A 66 -13.22 11.68 -16.58
N THR A 67 -12.66 11.90 -17.78
CA THR A 67 -11.89 13.11 -18.09
C THR A 67 -12.73 14.37 -18.08
N SER A 68 -14.05 14.30 -18.39
CA SER A 68 -14.93 15.45 -18.41
C SER A 68 -15.23 15.95 -16.99
N VAL A 69 -15.45 15.05 -16.05
CA VAL A 69 -15.58 15.37 -14.62
C VAL A 69 -14.29 15.95 -14.08
N ARG A 70 -13.15 15.32 -14.38
CA ARG A 70 -11.84 15.83 -13.99
C ARG A 70 -11.62 17.27 -14.46
N ASP A 71 -11.84 17.54 -15.74
CA ASP A 71 -11.60 18.85 -16.34
C ASP A 71 -12.58 19.90 -15.76
N SER A 72 -13.83 19.49 -15.47
CA SER A 72 -14.77 20.32 -14.72
C SER A 72 -14.23 20.68 -13.32
N PHE A 73 -13.69 19.71 -12.56
CA PHE A 73 -13.17 19.95 -11.22
C PHE A 73 -11.90 20.82 -11.25
N LEU A 74 -11.04 20.63 -12.25
CA LEU A 74 -9.86 21.49 -12.46
C LEU A 74 -10.23 22.95 -12.73
N ALA A 75 -11.38 23.21 -13.36
CA ALA A 75 -11.87 24.57 -13.63
C ALA A 75 -12.51 25.24 -12.39
N ALA A 76 -12.68 24.52 -11.27
CA ALA A 76 -13.30 25.07 -10.07
C ALA A 76 -12.44 26.19 -9.46
N LYS A 77 -13.08 27.30 -9.10
CA LYS A 77 -12.41 28.50 -8.54
C LYS A 77 -12.56 28.62 -7.03
N SER A 78 -13.43 27.84 -6.42
CA SER A 78 -13.67 27.82 -4.98
C SER A 78 -14.20 26.44 -4.54
N ALA A 79 -14.24 26.21 -3.23
CA ALA A 79 -14.84 25.00 -2.68
C ALA A 79 -16.33 24.89 -2.99
N ASP A 80 -17.07 26.01 -3.00
CA ASP A 80 -18.49 26.03 -3.33
C ASP A 80 -18.73 25.72 -4.81
N ASP A 81 -17.91 26.27 -5.71
CA ASP A 81 -17.95 25.96 -7.13
C ASP A 81 -17.61 24.48 -7.37
N LEU A 82 -16.59 23.94 -6.69
CA LEU A 82 -16.26 22.53 -6.77
C LEU A 82 -17.41 21.64 -6.29
N LEU A 83 -18.04 21.97 -5.15
CA LEU A 83 -19.17 21.21 -4.63
C LEU A 83 -20.38 21.25 -5.57
N MET A 84 -20.67 22.39 -6.19
CA MET A 84 -21.73 22.52 -7.20
C MET A 84 -21.43 21.61 -8.41
N ARG A 85 -20.18 21.59 -8.88
CA ARG A 85 -19.76 20.72 -10.00
C ARG A 85 -19.87 19.24 -9.64
N MET A 86 -19.48 18.86 -8.41
CA MET A 86 -19.67 17.50 -7.89
C MET A 86 -21.16 17.13 -7.89
N SER A 87 -22.04 18.02 -7.43
CA SER A 87 -23.48 17.77 -7.41
C SER A 87 -24.09 17.59 -8.80
N ILE A 88 -23.57 18.31 -9.79
CA ILE A 88 -24.01 18.18 -11.20
C ILE A 88 -23.49 16.88 -11.84
N ALA A 89 -22.24 16.51 -11.52
CA ALA A 89 -21.60 15.32 -12.08
C ALA A 89 -22.01 14.02 -11.37
N ALA A 90 -22.64 14.13 -10.18
CA ALA A 90 -23.03 12.97 -9.39
C ALA A 90 -24.09 12.11 -10.12
N THR A 91 -23.88 10.80 -10.14
CA THR A 91 -24.82 9.83 -10.75
C THR A 91 -26.07 9.59 -9.92
N GLN A 92 -26.07 10.06 -8.67
CA GLN A 92 -27.21 9.98 -7.73
C GLN A 92 -27.22 11.21 -6.82
N PRO A 93 -28.38 11.59 -6.23
CA PRO A 93 -28.49 12.78 -5.41
C PRO A 93 -27.53 12.77 -4.22
N MET A 94 -26.81 13.86 -4.01
CA MET A 94 -25.97 14.06 -2.83
C MET A 94 -26.83 14.54 -1.66
N VAL A 95 -27.05 13.68 -0.67
CA VAL A 95 -27.86 13.97 0.52
C VAL A 95 -26.95 14.28 1.70
N ALA A 96 -27.07 15.48 2.27
CA ALA A 96 -26.26 15.90 3.41
C ALA A 96 -26.32 14.89 4.56
N THR A 97 -25.19 14.66 5.22
CA THR A 97 -24.97 13.72 6.34
C THR A 97 -25.12 12.24 6.00
N LYS A 98 -25.67 11.87 4.83
CA LYS A 98 -25.91 10.49 4.42
C LYS A 98 -24.97 10.03 3.31
N THR A 99 -24.38 10.97 2.58
CA THR A 99 -23.52 10.70 1.43
C THR A 99 -22.04 10.72 1.81
N VAL A 100 -21.31 9.71 1.38
CA VAL A 100 -19.86 9.78 1.26
C VAL A 100 -19.47 10.04 -0.20
N VAL A 101 -18.56 10.99 -0.40
CA VAL A 101 -17.99 11.31 -1.71
C VAL A 101 -16.62 10.64 -1.81
N VAL A 102 -16.49 9.70 -2.72
CA VAL A 102 -15.24 9.00 -3.02
C VAL A 102 -14.64 9.62 -4.28
N ILE A 103 -13.39 10.08 -4.18
CA ILE A 103 -12.66 10.65 -5.31
C ILE A 103 -11.42 9.81 -5.54
N ASP A 104 -11.45 9.01 -6.62
CA ASP A 104 -10.36 8.11 -6.99
C ASP A 104 -9.33 8.83 -7.87
N GLU A 105 -8.04 8.51 -7.65
CA GLU A 105 -6.88 9.08 -8.33
C GLU A 105 -6.82 10.61 -8.22
N VAL A 106 -6.96 11.10 -6.98
CA VAL A 106 -7.09 12.55 -6.65
C VAL A 106 -5.90 13.39 -7.11
N GLN A 107 -4.71 12.81 -7.32
CA GLN A 107 -3.56 13.53 -7.88
C GLN A 107 -3.83 14.08 -9.28
N ARG A 108 -4.84 13.57 -9.98
CA ARG A 108 -5.27 14.11 -11.29
C ARG A 108 -6.00 15.43 -11.20
N CYS A 109 -6.38 15.86 -9.98
CA CYS A 109 -7.07 17.12 -9.76
C CYS A 109 -6.58 17.79 -8.46
N PRO A 110 -5.47 18.54 -8.49
CA PRO A 110 -4.91 19.25 -7.33
C PRO A 110 -5.92 20.16 -6.63
N ASN A 111 -6.89 20.72 -7.36
CA ASN A 111 -7.95 21.57 -6.81
C ASN A 111 -8.75 20.87 -5.70
N VAL A 112 -9.02 19.57 -5.85
CA VAL A 112 -9.73 18.80 -4.81
C VAL A 112 -8.93 18.82 -3.51
N VAL A 113 -7.63 18.58 -3.57
CA VAL A 113 -6.76 18.58 -2.38
C VAL A 113 -6.67 19.97 -1.76
N THR A 114 -6.58 21.01 -2.60
CA THR A 114 -6.55 22.41 -2.14
C THR A 114 -7.84 22.79 -1.43
N PHE A 115 -9.00 22.40 -1.95
CA PHE A 115 -10.30 22.78 -1.40
C PHE A 115 -10.84 21.82 -0.34
N ILE A 116 -10.23 20.66 -0.11
CA ILE A 116 -10.73 19.63 0.80
C ILE A 116 -10.95 20.17 2.23
N LYS A 117 -10.09 21.06 2.71
CA LYS A 117 -10.24 21.72 4.02
C LYS A 117 -11.61 22.38 4.14
N TYR A 118 -11.98 23.18 3.17
CA TYR A 118 -13.23 23.93 3.18
C TYR A 118 -14.45 23.03 3.00
N LEU A 119 -14.34 22.00 2.16
CA LEU A 119 -15.39 21.00 1.97
C LEU A 119 -15.68 20.23 3.26
N VAL A 120 -14.63 19.83 3.99
CA VAL A 120 -14.76 19.13 5.27
C VAL A 120 -15.33 20.06 6.35
N GLN A 121 -14.92 21.33 6.39
CA GLN A 121 -15.41 22.31 7.36
C GLN A 121 -16.92 22.61 7.23
N ARG A 122 -17.50 22.45 6.04
CA ARG A 122 -18.95 22.56 5.83
C ARG A 122 -19.74 21.47 6.56
N GLY A 123 -19.16 20.27 6.68
CA GLY A 123 -19.80 19.14 7.38
C GLY A 123 -20.96 18.49 6.62
N ASP A 124 -21.23 18.90 5.37
CA ASP A 124 -22.35 18.35 4.59
C ASP A 124 -22.12 16.89 4.19
N PHE A 125 -20.87 16.54 3.86
CA PHE A 125 -20.51 15.21 3.34
C PHE A 125 -19.23 14.67 4.00
N ARG A 126 -19.10 13.35 3.97
CA ARG A 126 -17.81 12.69 4.25
C ARG A 126 -17.05 12.52 2.93
N TYR A 127 -15.72 12.61 2.99
CA TYR A 127 -14.87 12.51 1.81
C TYR A 127 -13.81 11.42 2.00
N ILE A 128 -13.69 10.55 0.99
CA ILE A 128 -12.60 9.58 0.89
C ILE A 128 -11.86 9.85 -0.41
N LEU A 129 -10.58 10.12 -0.30
CA LEU A 129 -9.69 10.39 -1.42
C LEU A 129 -8.78 9.18 -1.60
N THR A 130 -8.58 8.72 -2.82
CA THR A 130 -7.57 7.71 -3.10
C THR A 130 -6.55 8.24 -4.09
N GLY A 131 -5.34 7.71 -4.04
CA GLY A 131 -4.35 8.00 -5.06
C GLY A 131 -3.16 7.07 -5.01
N SER A 132 -2.71 6.72 -6.19
CA SER A 132 -1.42 6.09 -6.41
C SER A 132 -0.38 7.18 -6.68
N LEU A 133 0.89 6.95 -6.32
CA LEU A 133 1.97 7.93 -6.60
C LEU A 133 1.75 9.33 -6.00
N LEU A 134 0.91 9.46 -4.97
CA LEU A 134 0.59 10.76 -4.36
C LEU A 134 1.82 11.52 -3.83
N GLY A 135 2.85 10.81 -3.39
CA GLY A 135 4.10 11.44 -2.96
C GLY A 135 4.91 12.05 -4.10
N VAL A 136 4.63 11.64 -5.35
CA VAL A 136 5.43 11.99 -6.53
C VAL A 136 4.68 12.92 -7.49
N GLU A 137 3.35 12.76 -7.62
CA GLU A 137 2.53 13.50 -8.59
C GLU A 137 1.89 14.77 -8.02
N LEU A 138 1.99 15.03 -6.72
CA LEU A 138 1.46 16.26 -6.11
C LEU A 138 2.39 17.46 -6.28
N GLU A 139 3.17 17.52 -7.36
CA GLU A 139 3.88 18.73 -7.77
C GLU A 139 2.85 19.85 -8.01
N GLY A 140 2.96 20.93 -7.21
CA GLY A 140 2.05 22.09 -7.29
C GLY A 140 0.99 22.16 -6.18
N ILE A 141 0.96 21.23 -5.24
CA ILE A 141 0.24 21.40 -3.99
C ILE A 141 1.23 21.78 -2.89
N ASP A 142 1.15 23.03 -2.43
CA ASP A 142 2.05 23.60 -1.41
C ASP A 142 2.07 22.78 -0.11
N SER A 143 0.99 22.09 0.25
CA SER A 143 0.91 21.09 1.33
C SER A 143 -0.47 20.44 1.41
N LEU A 144 -0.53 19.18 1.86
CA LEU A 144 -1.80 18.60 2.34
C LEU A 144 -2.29 19.44 3.54
N PRO A 145 -3.58 19.81 3.61
CA PRO A 145 -4.10 20.64 4.70
C PRO A 145 -4.02 19.88 6.03
N VAL A 146 -3.00 20.19 6.82
CA VAL A 146 -2.75 19.57 8.13
C VAL A 146 -3.98 19.73 9.02
N GLY A 147 -4.40 18.65 9.67
CA GLY A 147 -5.56 18.62 10.57
C GLY A 147 -6.91 18.33 9.90
N TYR A 148 -7.01 18.39 8.56
CA TYR A 148 -8.26 18.15 7.81
C TYR A 148 -8.25 16.85 7.00
N VAL A 149 -7.12 16.16 6.98
CA VAL A 149 -6.95 14.91 6.26
C VAL A 149 -6.32 13.89 7.20
N GLU A 150 -6.90 12.71 7.28
CA GLU A 150 -6.32 11.53 7.91
C GLU A 150 -5.77 10.61 6.84
N GLN A 151 -4.52 10.24 6.95
CA GLN A 151 -3.82 9.47 5.94
C GLN A 151 -3.71 8.01 6.34
N VAL A 152 -4.07 7.12 5.42
CA VAL A 152 -3.86 5.68 5.55
C VAL A 152 -2.99 5.20 4.41
N GLN A 153 -1.86 4.58 4.75
CA GLN A 153 -0.96 3.97 3.78
C GLN A 153 -1.36 2.50 3.57
N MET A 154 -1.76 2.17 2.36
CA MET A 154 -2.02 0.78 1.98
C MET A 154 -0.79 0.16 1.31
N TYR A 155 -0.42 -1.00 1.80
CA TYR A 155 0.62 -1.86 1.25
C TYR A 155 0.00 -3.10 0.58
N PRO A 156 0.76 -3.90 -0.19
CA PRO A 156 0.36 -5.27 -0.51
C PRO A 156 -0.02 -6.05 0.75
N LEU A 157 -0.70 -7.18 0.61
CA LEU A 157 -1.04 -8.04 1.75
C LEU A 157 0.23 -8.41 2.52
N ASP A 158 0.16 -8.31 3.83
CA ASP A 158 1.19 -8.89 4.68
C ASP A 158 0.94 -10.40 4.89
N PHE A 159 1.86 -11.06 5.59
CA PHE A 159 1.75 -12.50 5.82
C PHE A 159 0.49 -12.90 6.60
N GLU A 160 0.07 -12.09 7.57
CA GLU A 160 -1.14 -12.35 8.35
C GLU A 160 -2.39 -12.25 7.46
N GLU A 161 -2.49 -11.21 6.64
CA GLU A 161 -3.58 -11.03 5.65
C GLU A 161 -3.59 -12.16 4.61
N PHE A 162 -2.42 -12.62 4.18
CA PHE A 162 -2.30 -13.80 3.30
C PHE A 162 -2.80 -15.08 3.98
N CYS A 163 -2.48 -15.26 5.26
CA CYS A 163 -2.98 -16.39 6.04
C CYS A 163 -4.50 -16.35 6.20
N TRP A 164 -5.09 -15.18 6.46
CA TRP A 164 -6.55 -14.99 6.49
C TRP A 164 -7.19 -15.40 5.17
N ALA A 165 -6.62 -15.00 4.05
CA ALA A 165 -7.07 -15.39 2.71
C ALA A 165 -7.00 -16.91 2.47
N ASN A 166 -6.11 -17.61 3.16
CA ASN A 166 -5.96 -19.06 3.14
C ASN A 166 -6.73 -19.78 4.26
N GLY A 167 -7.66 -19.10 4.94
CA GLY A 167 -8.57 -19.67 5.94
C GLY A 167 -7.98 -19.81 7.35
N VAL A 168 -6.83 -19.19 7.64
CA VAL A 168 -6.30 -19.11 9.01
C VAL A 168 -6.97 -17.93 9.73
N GLY A 169 -7.73 -18.21 10.77
CA GLY A 169 -8.46 -17.19 11.53
C GLY A 169 -7.55 -16.33 12.43
N ALA A 170 -8.10 -15.20 12.91
CA ALA A 170 -7.40 -14.28 13.82
C ALA A 170 -6.92 -14.96 15.12
N SER A 171 -7.69 -15.92 15.64
CA SER A 171 -7.35 -16.69 16.85
C SER A 171 -6.00 -17.41 16.77
N ALA A 172 -5.58 -17.84 15.58
CA ALA A 172 -4.27 -18.45 15.37
C ALA A 172 -3.13 -17.44 15.60
N PHE A 173 -3.34 -16.20 15.16
CA PHE A 173 -2.37 -15.12 15.38
C PHE A 173 -2.39 -14.60 16.81
N ASP A 174 -3.53 -14.63 17.50
CA ASP A 174 -3.60 -14.31 18.93
C ASP A 174 -2.85 -15.36 19.76
N MET A 175 -2.99 -16.64 19.39
CA MET A 175 -2.17 -17.70 19.98
C MET A 175 -0.69 -17.51 19.71
N LEU A 176 -0.30 -17.18 18.48
CA LEU A 176 1.10 -16.89 18.11
C LEU A 176 1.67 -15.74 18.94
N ARG A 177 0.92 -14.64 19.08
CA ARG A 177 1.32 -13.47 19.91
C ARG A 177 1.42 -13.84 21.39
N GLY A 178 0.49 -14.67 21.90
CA GLY A 178 0.52 -15.20 23.27
C GLY A 178 1.76 -16.06 23.51
N CYS A 179 2.04 -17.03 22.64
CA CYS A 179 3.23 -17.86 22.74
C CYS A 179 4.52 -17.03 22.68
N LEU A 180 4.57 -16.01 21.81
CA LEU A 180 5.72 -15.11 21.72
C LEU A 180 5.93 -14.29 23.00
N LYS A 181 4.83 -13.77 23.59
CA LYS A 181 4.87 -12.99 24.85
C LYS A 181 5.32 -13.85 26.03
N ASP A 182 4.80 -15.06 26.12
CA ASP A 182 5.07 -16.00 27.22
C ASP A 182 6.34 -16.81 27.01
N GLU A 183 7.05 -16.64 25.90
CA GLU A 183 8.24 -17.42 25.50
C GLU A 183 7.97 -18.93 25.39
N LYS A 184 6.73 -19.31 25.04
CA LYS A 184 6.32 -20.70 24.85
C LYS A 184 6.45 -21.14 23.39
N GLU A 185 6.59 -22.43 23.20
CA GLU A 185 6.58 -23.01 21.85
C GLU A 185 5.16 -23.00 21.27
N LEU A 186 5.09 -22.77 19.95
CA LEU A 186 3.84 -22.87 19.20
C LEU A 186 3.48 -24.36 19.03
N PRO A 187 2.19 -24.74 19.13
CA PRO A 187 1.77 -26.10 18.82
C PRO A 187 2.21 -26.54 17.41
N ASP A 188 2.71 -27.76 17.27
CA ASP A 188 3.31 -28.28 16.04
C ASP A 188 2.40 -28.13 14.82
N TYR A 189 1.10 -28.45 14.95
CA TYR A 189 0.14 -28.33 13.85
C TYR A 189 -0.02 -26.90 13.34
N LEU A 190 0.08 -25.91 14.23
CA LEU A 190 -0.04 -24.50 13.85
C LEU A 190 1.28 -23.99 13.27
N TYR A 191 2.40 -24.40 13.86
CA TYR A 191 3.73 -24.09 13.33
C TYR A 191 3.91 -24.59 11.90
N ASP A 192 3.63 -25.88 11.66
CA ASP A 192 3.77 -26.49 10.34
C ASP A 192 2.86 -25.81 9.32
N ARG A 193 1.60 -25.54 9.71
CA ARG A 193 0.66 -24.82 8.84
C ARG A 193 1.12 -23.42 8.46
N LEU A 194 1.61 -22.66 9.44
CA LEU A 194 2.12 -21.29 9.21
C LEU A 194 3.42 -21.33 8.39
N LEU A 195 4.27 -22.31 8.60
CA LEU A 195 5.50 -22.48 7.82
C LEU A 195 5.21 -22.79 6.34
N ASP A 196 4.25 -23.69 6.07
CA ASP A 196 3.83 -23.99 4.70
C ASP A 196 3.23 -22.75 4.00
N LEU A 197 2.39 -21.99 4.71
CA LEU A 197 1.82 -20.76 4.19
C LEU A 197 2.90 -19.69 3.98
N PHE A 198 3.91 -19.63 4.85
CA PHE A 198 5.03 -18.71 4.67
C PHE A 198 5.84 -19.03 3.42
N HIS A 199 6.09 -20.32 3.13
CA HIS A 199 6.74 -20.73 1.88
C HIS A 199 5.91 -20.32 0.66
N GLN A 200 4.59 -20.50 0.73
CA GLN A 200 3.69 -20.06 -0.34
C GLN A 200 3.71 -18.53 -0.49
N PHE A 201 3.62 -17.79 0.62
CA PHE A 201 3.67 -16.32 0.63
C PHE A 201 4.98 -15.79 0.03
N VAL A 202 6.09 -16.45 0.31
CA VAL A 202 7.39 -16.11 -0.27
C VAL A 202 7.39 -16.23 -1.81
N VAL A 203 6.61 -17.13 -2.38
CA VAL A 203 6.50 -17.32 -3.85
C VAL A 203 5.42 -16.44 -4.46
N VAL A 204 4.27 -16.30 -3.79
CA VAL A 204 3.09 -15.59 -4.32
C VAL A 204 3.17 -14.09 -4.07
N GLY A 205 3.82 -13.67 -2.97
CA GLY A 205 3.82 -12.27 -2.53
C GLY A 205 2.48 -11.80 -2.01
N GLY A 206 2.37 -10.48 -1.82
CA GLY A 206 1.19 -9.84 -1.23
C GLY A 206 0.32 -9.04 -2.22
N MET A 207 0.61 -9.07 -3.53
CA MET A 207 -0.22 -8.33 -4.49
C MET A 207 -1.59 -9.00 -4.62
N PRO A 208 -2.71 -8.25 -4.47
CA PRO A 208 -4.06 -8.83 -4.42
C PRO A 208 -4.39 -9.75 -5.59
N ASP A 209 -4.04 -9.35 -6.82
CA ASP A 209 -4.32 -10.15 -8.01
C ASP A 209 -3.52 -11.46 -8.02
N ALA A 210 -2.26 -11.43 -7.58
CA ALA A 210 -1.42 -12.62 -7.45
C ALA A 210 -1.99 -13.57 -6.39
N VAL A 211 -2.42 -13.03 -5.23
CA VAL A 211 -3.03 -13.82 -4.16
C VAL A 211 -4.35 -14.44 -4.63
N ASN A 212 -5.24 -13.67 -5.27
CA ASN A 212 -6.51 -14.17 -5.78
C ASN A 212 -6.33 -15.25 -6.86
N SER A 213 -5.41 -15.05 -7.81
CA SER A 213 -5.08 -16.05 -8.83
C SER A 213 -4.56 -17.33 -8.19
N PHE A 214 -3.65 -17.23 -7.24
CA PHE A 214 -3.13 -18.39 -6.52
C PHE A 214 -4.20 -19.12 -5.71
N LEU A 215 -5.10 -18.41 -5.04
CA LEU A 215 -6.20 -19.01 -4.29
C LEU A 215 -7.16 -19.77 -5.21
N ALA A 216 -7.41 -19.24 -6.41
CA ALA A 216 -8.33 -19.82 -7.37
C ALA A 216 -7.73 -21.04 -8.10
N THR A 217 -6.46 -20.97 -8.51
CA THR A 217 -5.88 -21.93 -9.46
C THR A 217 -4.76 -22.78 -8.86
N ARG A 218 -4.13 -22.34 -7.77
CA ARG A 218 -2.91 -22.92 -7.20
C ARG A 218 -1.76 -23.03 -8.24
N ASN A 219 -1.81 -22.22 -9.28
CA ASN A 219 -0.85 -22.21 -10.37
C ASN A 219 0.17 -21.08 -10.21
N VAL A 220 1.43 -21.43 -9.99
CA VAL A 220 2.52 -20.46 -9.81
C VAL A 220 2.88 -19.77 -11.12
N ASP A 221 2.65 -20.37 -12.28
CA ASP A 221 2.98 -19.74 -13.56
C ASP A 221 2.04 -18.58 -13.89
N GLU A 222 0.77 -18.67 -13.47
CA GLU A 222 -0.15 -17.53 -13.54
C GLU A 222 0.28 -16.39 -12.62
N VAL A 223 0.71 -16.71 -11.41
CA VAL A 223 1.27 -15.73 -10.47
C VAL A 223 2.49 -15.03 -11.08
N ARG A 224 3.40 -15.78 -11.71
CA ARG A 224 4.57 -15.22 -12.39
C ARG A 224 4.20 -14.29 -13.53
N LYS A 225 3.14 -14.60 -14.27
CA LYS A 225 2.63 -13.71 -15.32
C LYS A 225 2.17 -12.38 -14.72
N ILE A 226 1.37 -12.42 -13.66
CA ILE A 226 0.91 -11.23 -12.95
C ILE A 226 2.09 -10.39 -12.45
N HIS A 227 3.12 -11.03 -11.88
CA HIS A 227 4.32 -10.32 -11.42
C HIS A 227 5.06 -9.62 -12.57
N ARG A 228 5.18 -10.26 -13.74
CA ARG A 228 5.81 -9.63 -14.91
C ARG A 228 5.01 -8.42 -15.40
N ASP A 229 3.68 -8.54 -15.43
CA ASP A 229 2.80 -7.46 -15.85
C ASP A 229 2.87 -6.27 -14.86
N LEU A 230 2.94 -6.54 -13.56
CA LEU A 230 3.16 -5.54 -12.52
C LEU A 230 4.54 -4.86 -12.65
N HIS A 231 5.57 -5.65 -12.89
CA HIS A 231 6.92 -5.12 -13.10
C HIS A 231 6.97 -4.17 -14.30
N ALA A 232 6.38 -4.56 -15.42
CA ALA A 232 6.26 -3.70 -16.60
C ALA A 232 5.47 -2.41 -16.29
N LEU A 233 4.35 -2.51 -15.56
CA LEU A 233 3.57 -1.36 -15.13
C LEU A 233 4.40 -0.36 -14.32
N TYR A 234 5.18 -0.82 -13.35
CA TYR A 234 6.01 0.08 -12.53
C TYR A 234 7.18 0.67 -13.34
N HIS A 235 7.72 -0.06 -14.30
CA HIS A 235 8.69 0.47 -15.25
C HIS A 235 8.11 1.63 -16.08
N ASP A 236 6.88 1.46 -16.57
CA ASP A 236 6.17 2.50 -17.31
C ASP A 236 5.87 3.71 -16.43
N ASP A 237 5.52 3.49 -15.15
CA ASP A 237 5.33 4.56 -14.18
C ASP A 237 6.61 5.35 -13.92
N ILE A 238 7.75 4.68 -13.74
CA ILE A 238 9.05 5.35 -13.63
C ILE A 238 9.34 6.17 -14.89
N ALA A 239 9.11 5.60 -16.07
CA ALA A 239 9.34 6.29 -17.33
C ALA A 239 8.47 7.53 -17.51
N LYS A 240 7.26 7.51 -16.98
CA LYS A 240 6.26 8.58 -17.13
C LYS A 240 6.38 9.67 -16.08
N TYR A 241 6.60 9.29 -14.81
CA TYR A 241 6.42 10.18 -13.66
C TYR A 241 7.73 10.56 -12.96
N ALA A 242 8.82 9.81 -13.16
CA ALA A 242 10.10 10.19 -12.59
C ALA A 242 10.69 11.42 -13.30
N PRO A 243 11.30 12.37 -12.54
CA PRO A 243 12.02 13.50 -13.11
C PRO A 243 13.02 13.04 -14.17
N PRO A 244 13.11 13.72 -15.33
CA PRO A 244 13.95 13.27 -16.45
C PRO A 244 15.40 12.99 -16.05
N GLU A 245 15.97 13.82 -15.16
CA GLU A 245 17.34 13.73 -14.67
C GLU A 245 17.58 12.54 -13.73
N LEU A 246 16.54 12.06 -13.03
CA LEU A 246 16.64 10.95 -12.07
C LEU A 246 16.20 9.61 -12.67
N ARG A 247 15.46 9.63 -13.75
CA ARG A 247 14.72 8.50 -14.32
C ARG A 247 15.57 7.26 -14.59
N LEU A 248 16.73 7.43 -15.21
CA LEU A 248 17.59 6.30 -15.55
C LEU A 248 18.11 5.60 -14.31
N VAL A 249 18.58 6.37 -13.33
CA VAL A 249 19.12 5.82 -12.08
C VAL A 249 17.99 5.20 -11.23
N ILE A 250 16.79 5.79 -11.19
CA ILE A 250 15.63 5.20 -10.51
C ILE A 250 15.31 3.82 -11.11
N ARG A 251 15.33 3.72 -12.44
CA ARG A 251 15.06 2.46 -13.14
C ARG A 251 16.15 1.42 -12.85
N ASP A 252 17.42 1.82 -12.90
CA ASP A 252 18.53 0.92 -12.56
C ASP A 252 18.44 0.41 -11.12
N ILE A 253 18.11 1.30 -10.17
CA ILE A 253 17.88 0.90 -8.77
C ILE A 253 16.72 -0.10 -8.69
N TYR A 254 15.60 0.19 -9.33
CA TYR A 254 14.42 -0.68 -9.32
C TYR A 254 14.74 -2.09 -9.84
N ASP A 255 15.47 -2.19 -10.94
CA ASP A 255 15.90 -3.47 -11.55
C ASP A 255 16.90 -4.25 -10.69
N LEU A 256 17.71 -3.55 -9.91
CA LEU A 256 18.69 -4.15 -9.02
C LEU A 256 18.09 -4.66 -7.70
N ILE A 257 16.94 -4.12 -7.25
CA ILE A 257 16.33 -4.47 -5.95
C ILE A 257 16.21 -5.99 -5.76
N PRO A 258 15.67 -6.79 -6.72
CA PRO A 258 15.51 -8.22 -6.53
C PRO A 258 16.85 -8.93 -6.29
N SER A 259 17.87 -8.61 -7.05
CA SER A 259 19.20 -9.24 -6.94
C SER A 259 19.90 -8.85 -5.63
N GLU A 260 19.81 -7.60 -5.24
CA GLU A 260 20.42 -7.09 -4.00
C GLU A 260 19.69 -7.62 -2.75
N ALA A 261 18.36 -7.72 -2.77
CA ALA A 261 17.58 -8.36 -1.71
C ALA A 261 17.89 -9.86 -1.55
N GLY A 262 18.22 -10.55 -2.63
CA GLY A 262 18.67 -11.95 -2.65
C GLY A 262 20.11 -12.16 -2.17
N SER A 263 20.92 -11.10 -2.07
CA SER A 263 22.32 -11.19 -1.68
C SER A 263 22.49 -11.63 -0.21
N LYS A 264 23.66 -12.24 0.11
CA LYS A 264 23.95 -12.70 1.48
C LYS A 264 23.89 -11.57 2.53
N ASN A 265 24.35 -10.39 2.16
CA ASN A 265 24.46 -9.26 3.08
C ASN A 265 23.19 -8.42 3.14
N LYS A 266 22.23 -8.62 2.23
CA LYS A 266 20.97 -7.86 2.13
C LYS A 266 21.15 -6.34 2.15
N ARG A 267 22.34 -5.86 1.82
CA ARG A 267 22.69 -4.44 1.70
C ARG A 267 22.72 -4.09 0.23
N PHE A 268 22.07 -3.00 -0.12
CA PHE A 268 22.12 -2.51 -1.49
C PHE A 268 23.54 -2.03 -1.81
N LYS A 269 24.15 -2.61 -2.83
CA LYS A 269 25.52 -2.25 -3.27
C LYS A 269 25.45 -1.08 -4.23
N LEU A 270 25.87 0.09 -3.78
CA LEU A 270 25.93 1.30 -4.61
C LEU A 270 26.84 1.12 -5.84
N SER A 271 27.87 0.29 -5.75
CA SER A 271 28.76 -0.02 -6.87
C SER A 271 28.09 -0.73 -8.04
N SER A 272 26.89 -1.29 -7.83
CA SER A 272 26.07 -1.90 -8.89
C SER A 272 25.42 -0.82 -9.78
N ILE A 273 25.36 0.44 -9.32
CA ILE A 273 24.85 1.56 -10.10
C ILE A 273 26.01 2.28 -10.76
N SER A 274 25.98 2.41 -12.08
CA SER A 274 27.04 3.08 -12.84
C SER A 274 27.24 4.53 -12.40
N GLY A 275 28.47 4.91 -12.07
CA GLY A 275 28.85 6.28 -11.69
C GLY A 275 28.52 6.68 -10.25
N VAL A 276 27.89 5.83 -9.44
CA VAL A 276 27.53 6.13 -8.05
C VAL A 276 28.61 5.62 -7.10
N LYS A 277 29.10 6.52 -6.25
CA LYS A 277 30.13 6.22 -5.24
C LYS A 277 29.63 6.41 -3.78
N ARG A 278 28.63 7.24 -3.58
CA ARG A 278 28.12 7.58 -2.23
C ARG A 278 26.60 7.56 -2.22
N PHE A 279 26.01 7.16 -1.09
CA PHE A 279 24.56 7.11 -0.91
C PHE A 279 23.91 8.49 -1.11
N SER A 280 24.56 9.56 -0.70
CA SER A 280 24.05 10.94 -0.88
C SER A 280 23.77 11.31 -2.35
N GLN A 281 24.35 10.61 -3.31
CA GLN A 281 24.11 10.85 -4.74
C GLN A 281 22.82 10.22 -5.24
N VAL A 282 22.24 9.28 -4.48
CA VAL A 282 21.05 8.50 -4.87
C VAL A 282 19.92 8.57 -3.85
N THR A 283 20.04 9.42 -2.82
CA THR A 283 19.03 9.57 -1.78
C THR A 283 17.68 9.93 -2.38
N ASP A 284 17.61 10.89 -3.29
CA ASP A 284 16.37 11.34 -3.93
C ASP A 284 15.74 10.25 -4.81
N HIS A 285 16.57 9.39 -5.41
CA HIS A 285 16.09 8.26 -6.21
C HIS A 285 15.40 7.19 -5.34
N PHE A 286 15.98 6.88 -4.17
CA PHE A 286 15.37 5.98 -3.21
C PHE A 286 14.12 6.60 -2.56
N LEU A 287 14.17 7.90 -2.28
CA LEU A 287 13.02 8.63 -1.76
C LEU A 287 11.86 8.54 -2.75
N TRP A 288 12.11 8.79 -4.03
CA TRP A 288 11.10 8.68 -5.08
C TRP A 288 10.44 7.28 -5.11
N LEU A 289 11.24 6.20 -5.10
CA LEU A 289 10.72 4.82 -5.08
C LEU A 289 9.90 4.52 -3.81
N SER A 290 10.31 5.10 -2.68
CA SER A 290 9.59 4.97 -1.42
C SER A 290 8.26 5.71 -1.43
N GLU A 291 8.23 6.94 -1.92
CA GLU A 291 7.03 7.76 -2.04
C GLU A 291 6.05 7.20 -3.07
N ALA A 292 6.55 6.61 -4.14
CA ALA A 292 5.76 5.85 -5.10
C ALA A 292 5.17 4.55 -4.49
N GLY A 293 5.64 4.14 -3.31
CA GLY A 293 5.22 2.92 -2.63
C GLY A 293 5.73 1.63 -3.28
N VAL A 294 6.71 1.75 -4.17
CA VAL A 294 7.26 0.62 -4.95
C VAL A 294 8.37 -0.09 -4.17
N ALA A 295 9.14 0.65 -3.37
CA ALA A 295 10.19 0.10 -2.52
C ALA A 295 10.11 0.67 -1.11
N LEU A 296 10.42 -0.14 -0.10
CA LEU A 296 10.54 0.30 1.28
C LEU A 296 12.01 0.28 1.69
N PRO A 297 12.64 1.44 1.91
CA PRO A 297 13.99 1.48 2.45
C PRO A 297 13.98 1.07 3.93
N VAL A 298 14.86 0.15 4.30
CA VAL A 298 15.07 -0.25 5.69
C VAL A 298 16.47 0.20 6.08
N TYR A 299 16.58 0.97 7.15
CA TYR A 299 17.85 1.50 7.63
C TYR A 299 18.40 0.65 8.78
N ASN A 300 19.70 0.45 8.79
CA ASN A 300 20.35 -0.22 9.92
C ASN A 300 20.48 0.76 11.10
N VAL A 301 20.03 0.35 12.28
CA VAL A 301 20.16 1.13 13.51
C VAL A 301 21.27 0.53 14.35
N THR A 302 22.36 1.27 14.53
CA THR A 302 23.53 0.83 15.29
C THR A 302 23.33 0.93 16.80
N ALA A 303 22.47 1.86 17.27
CA ALA A 303 22.14 2.02 18.67
C ALA A 303 20.61 2.14 18.83
N PRO A 304 19.94 1.16 19.46
CA PRO A 304 18.48 1.19 19.65
C PRO A 304 18.10 2.07 20.84
N VAL A 305 18.43 3.37 20.77
CA VAL A 305 18.08 4.39 21.79
C VAL A 305 17.02 5.29 21.20
N ALA A 306 15.92 5.51 21.90
CA ALA A 306 14.88 6.41 21.47
C ALA A 306 15.26 7.89 21.69
N PRO A 307 14.99 8.81 20.73
CA PRO A 307 14.45 8.55 19.41
C PRO A 307 15.47 7.80 18.54
N LEU A 308 15.00 6.85 17.73
CA LEU A 308 15.82 6.12 16.77
C LEU A 308 16.31 7.11 15.70
N LEU A 309 17.32 7.91 16.04
CA LEU A 309 17.97 8.80 15.07
C LEU A 309 18.66 7.94 14.02
N MET A 310 18.43 8.26 12.77
CA MET A 310 19.06 7.61 11.62
C MET A 310 20.56 7.89 11.65
N GLY A 311 21.28 7.16 12.47
CA GLY A 311 22.74 7.18 12.55
C GLY A 311 23.37 6.05 11.75
N GLY A 312 22.84 5.74 10.56
CA GLY A 312 23.32 4.63 9.77
C GLY A 312 23.46 4.93 8.28
N SER A 313 24.65 4.69 7.77
CA SER A 313 25.02 4.85 6.36
C SER A 313 24.62 3.68 5.46
N GLU A 314 23.78 2.76 5.91
CA GLU A 314 23.48 1.52 5.20
C GLU A 314 21.99 1.33 4.99
N VAL A 315 21.57 1.30 3.74
CA VAL A 315 20.18 1.08 3.33
C VAL A 315 19.98 -0.39 3.03
N PHE A 316 19.02 -1.00 3.73
CA PHE A 316 18.43 -2.27 3.33
C PHE A 316 17.19 -1.97 2.53
N LEU A 317 17.05 -2.58 1.36
CA LEU A 317 15.85 -2.43 0.55
C LEU A 317 15.02 -3.68 0.63
N SER A 318 13.76 -3.52 1.02
CA SER A 318 12.73 -4.52 0.83
C SER A 318 11.82 -4.04 -0.29
N CYS A 319 11.66 -4.84 -1.33
CA CYS A 319 10.79 -4.53 -2.44
C CYS A 319 9.50 -5.35 -2.35
N PHE A 320 8.37 -4.71 -2.68
CA PHE A 320 7.09 -5.40 -2.79
C PHE A 320 6.91 -6.13 -4.12
N THR A 321 7.75 -5.85 -5.11
CA THR A 321 7.73 -6.57 -6.38
C THR A 321 8.50 -7.87 -6.23
N TRP A 322 7.78 -8.94 -5.97
CA TRP A 322 8.34 -10.27 -5.93
C TRP A 322 8.51 -10.81 -7.34
N THR A 323 9.77 -10.88 -7.80
CA THR A 323 10.10 -11.79 -8.88
C THR A 323 10.47 -13.15 -8.27
N PRO A 324 10.05 -14.27 -8.87
CA PRO A 324 10.34 -15.63 -8.37
C PRO A 324 11.82 -15.92 -8.16
N GLU A 325 12.69 -15.16 -8.82
CA GLU A 325 14.15 -15.29 -8.74
C GLU A 325 14.73 -14.92 -7.36
N CYS A 326 14.05 -14.06 -6.58
CA CYS A 326 14.45 -13.70 -5.22
C CYS A 326 14.17 -14.78 -4.17
N SER A 327 13.26 -15.69 -4.43
CA SER A 327 12.70 -16.59 -3.40
C SER A 327 13.38 -17.95 -3.30
N CYS A 328 13.96 -18.43 -4.40
CA CYS A 328 14.32 -19.84 -4.52
C CYS A 328 15.65 -20.24 -3.86
N HIS A 329 16.47 -19.33 -3.35
CA HIS A 329 17.73 -19.69 -2.75
C HIS A 329 17.77 -19.55 -1.23
N ARG A 330 17.57 -20.67 -0.55
CA ARG A 330 17.86 -20.94 0.85
C ARG A 330 16.83 -20.50 1.90
N ILE A 331 15.71 -21.15 1.94
CA ILE A 331 15.12 -21.47 3.24
C ILE A 331 15.75 -22.80 3.70
N GLN A 332 16.96 -22.72 4.23
CA GLN A 332 17.48 -23.80 5.07
C GLN A 332 16.60 -23.89 6.31
N ARG A 333 16.19 -25.13 6.65
CA ARG A 333 15.50 -25.44 7.92
C ARG A 333 16.31 -24.83 9.06
N ARG A 334 15.85 -23.66 9.55
CA ARG A 334 16.37 -23.09 10.80
C ARG A 334 15.61 -23.73 11.97
N PRO A 335 16.27 -23.97 13.11
CA PRO A 335 15.61 -24.53 14.27
C PRO A 335 14.44 -23.64 14.71
N ARG A 336 13.37 -24.24 15.24
CA ARG A 336 12.09 -23.61 15.69
C ARG A 336 12.27 -22.29 16.46
N ARG A 337 13.33 -22.16 17.29
CA ARG A 337 13.68 -20.93 18.00
C ARG A 337 14.04 -19.74 17.11
N ALA A 338 14.60 -19.97 15.94
CA ALA A 338 15.05 -18.88 15.06
C ALA A 338 13.88 -18.21 14.30
N PHE A 339 12.76 -18.91 14.09
CA PHE A 339 11.55 -18.33 13.49
C PHE A 339 10.90 -17.29 14.44
N LEU A 340 10.81 -17.60 15.72
CA LEU A 340 10.28 -16.70 16.75
C LEU A 340 11.18 -15.47 16.98
N MET A 341 12.51 -15.63 16.88
CA MET A 341 13.45 -14.51 17.01
C MET A 341 13.46 -13.57 15.81
N GLY A 342 13.11 -14.04 14.61
CA GLY A 342 12.94 -13.19 13.43
C GLY A 342 11.79 -12.20 13.57
N VAL A 343 10.72 -12.60 14.27
CA VAL A 343 9.55 -11.75 14.57
C VAL A 343 9.85 -10.73 15.68
N ARG A 344 10.78 -11.03 16.60
CA ARG A 344 11.20 -10.09 17.66
C ARG A 344 11.95 -8.85 17.15
N LYS A 345 12.48 -8.87 15.94
CA LYS A 345 13.27 -7.75 15.38
C LYS A 345 12.48 -6.76 14.55
N ALA A 346 11.17 -6.95 14.37
CA ALA A 346 10.29 -5.95 13.83
C ALA A 346 9.78 -5.06 14.97
N PRO A 347 10.06 -3.76 15.00
CA PRO A 347 9.48 -2.88 16.02
C PRO A 347 7.96 -2.85 15.83
N LEU A 348 7.24 -3.12 16.90
CA LEU A 348 5.84 -2.78 17.05
C LEU A 348 5.79 -1.25 17.14
N ALA A 349 5.39 -0.59 16.07
CA ALA A 349 4.92 0.78 16.04
C ALA A 349 3.51 0.79 15.45
#